data_c8919e39190734f747560b0aeb9a8bf1
#
_entry.id   c8919e39190734f747560b0aeb9a8bf1
#
_cell.length_a   1.000
_cell.length_b   1.000
_cell.length_c   1.000
_cell.angle_alpha   90.00
_cell.angle_beta   90.00
_cell.angle_gamma   90.00
#
_symmetry.space_group_name_H-M   'P 1'
#
loop_
_entity.id
_entity.type
_entity.pdbx_description
1 polymer ?
#
loop_
_entity_poly.entity_id
_entity_poly.type
_entity_poly.pdbx_seq_one_letter_code
_entity_poly.pdbx_strand_id
1 'polypeptide(L)'
;MKKTIVAVMVAASAVLSAQAMATNTAQVTVLGEVADAANSCVVTPTGTLNNGIVQLITVTIAEANAEAAGTLFKTQDFGFKVTDCAQGSANPVTGLTVNVAGVTSSDKTILDNTAAGGATGIGIGIQRLSDSHRVAFDGSDTMTESYSATTGTQLKYTTGYVKVNSATPVTEGPVKGVATFTIDYTI
;
A
#
# COMPACT_ATOMS: atom_id res chain seq x y z
N MET A 1 7.04 -70.04 40.54
CA MET A 1 6.30 -68.85 40.92
C MET A 1 6.98 -67.68 40.25
N LYS A 2 6.51 -67.28 39.08
CA LYS A 2 7.07 -66.19 38.28
C LYS A 2 6.08 -65.00 38.31
N LYS A 3 6.46 -63.94 38.98
CA LYS A 3 5.67 -62.69 39.05
C LYS A 3 5.96 -61.87 37.80
N THR A 4 5.01 -61.73 36.95
CA THR A 4 5.06 -60.85 35.75
C THR A 4 4.62 -59.45 36.16
N ILE A 5 5.52 -58.50 36.13
CA ILE A 5 5.22 -57.05 36.33
C ILE A 5 4.89 -56.48 34.99
N VAL A 6 3.62 -56.12 34.78
CA VAL A 6 3.17 -55.34 33.58
C VAL A 6 3.42 -53.87 33.87
N ALA A 7 4.42 -53.30 33.20
CA ALA A 7 4.66 -51.85 33.20
C ALA A 7 3.70 -51.20 32.18
N VAL A 8 2.73 -50.49 32.66
CA VAL A 8 1.86 -49.65 31.83
C VAL A 8 2.62 -48.33 31.55
N MET A 9 3.15 -48.18 30.34
CA MET A 9 3.66 -46.88 29.85
C MET A 9 2.48 -46.05 29.43
N VAL A 10 2.18 -45.03 30.24
CA VAL A 10 1.31 -43.92 29.84
C VAL A 10 2.14 -42.98 28.96
N ALA A 11 1.98 -43.07 27.67
CA ALA A 11 2.51 -42.08 26.74
C ALA A 11 1.69 -40.80 26.87
N ALA A 12 2.20 -39.86 27.63
CA ALA A 12 1.69 -38.49 27.61
C ALA A 12 2.03 -37.85 26.25
N SER A 13 1.09 -37.91 25.29
CA SER A 13 1.17 -37.11 24.08
C SER A 13 0.97 -35.65 24.43
N ALA A 14 2.08 -34.93 24.62
CA ALA A 14 2.08 -33.48 24.63
C ALA A 14 1.67 -33.00 23.23
N VAL A 15 0.42 -32.64 23.07
CA VAL A 15 -0.07 -31.91 21.91
C VAL A 15 0.53 -30.50 22.01
N LEU A 16 1.70 -30.32 21.41
CA LEU A 16 2.22 -29.00 21.08
C LEU A 16 1.28 -28.42 20.05
N SER A 17 0.28 -27.66 20.51
CA SER A 17 -0.46 -26.74 19.66
C SER A 17 0.55 -25.73 19.15
N ALA A 18 1.10 -26.00 17.96
CA ALA A 18 1.78 -24.96 17.19
C ALA A 18 0.73 -23.89 16.89
N GLN A 19 0.72 -22.85 17.70
CA GLN A 19 0.02 -21.62 17.36
C GLN A 19 0.72 -21.11 16.11
N ALA A 20 0.13 -21.34 14.95
CA ALA A 20 0.51 -20.68 13.74
C ALA A 20 0.30 -19.19 14.01
N MET A 21 1.39 -18.49 14.29
CA MET A 21 1.39 -17.04 14.25
C MET A 21 1.09 -16.66 12.80
N ALA A 22 -0.15 -16.29 12.51
CA ALA A 22 -0.52 -15.70 11.26
C ALA A 22 0.26 -14.38 11.16
N THR A 23 1.32 -14.37 10.36
CA THR A 23 2.04 -13.16 10.00
C THR A 23 1.14 -12.37 9.06
N ASN A 24 0.37 -11.43 9.60
CA ASN A 24 -0.44 -10.52 8.83
C ASN A 24 0.49 -9.49 8.18
N THR A 25 0.87 -9.69 6.93
CA THR A 25 1.65 -8.75 6.13
C THR A 25 0.71 -8.02 5.18
N ALA A 26 0.56 -6.71 5.39
CA ALA A 26 -0.07 -5.85 4.42
C ALA A 26 1.03 -5.28 3.51
N GLN A 27 0.99 -5.61 2.23
CA GLN A 27 1.90 -5.05 1.22
C GLN A 27 1.12 -4.11 0.32
N VAL A 28 1.58 -2.87 0.21
CA VAL A 28 1.17 -1.95 -0.85
C VAL A 28 2.32 -1.93 -1.85
N THR A 29 2.10 -2.45 -3.05
CA THR A 29 3.08 -2.37 -4.13
C THR A 29 2.73 -1.14 -4.96
N VAL A 30 3.58 -0.13 -4.92
CA VAL A 30 3.46 1.06 -5.74
C VAL A 30 4.48 0.92 -6.87
N LEU A 31 4.01 0.76 -8.10
CA LEU A 31 4.87 0.72 -9.30
C LEU A 31 4.70 2.05 -10.01
N GLY A 32 5.82 2.71 -10.33
CA GLY A 32 5.85 3.88 -11.19
C GLY A 32 6.53 3.53 -12.50
N GLU A 33 5.93 3.90 -13.63
CA GLU A 33 6.56 3.85 -14.94
C GLU A 33 6.58 5.27 -15.51
N VAL A 34 7.74 5.68 -16.02
CA VAL A 34 7.91 6.93 -16.77
C VAL A 34 8.18 6.54 -18.21
N ALA A 35 7.26 6.87 -19.10
CA ALA A 35 7.37 6.54 -20.51
C ALA A 35 7.43 7.83 -21.35
N ASP A 36 8.59 8.26 -21.77
CA ASP A 36 8.88 8.74 -23.13
C ASP A 36 10.40 8.95 -23.31
N ALA A 37 10.92 8.47 -24.45
CA ALA A 37 12.35 8.44 -24.75
C ALA A 37 12.95 9.81 -25.12
N ALA A 38 12.14 10.84 -25.37
CA ALA A 38 12.64 12.16 -25.78
C ALA A 38 12.86 13.12 -24.60
N ASN A 39 12.16 12.91 -23.48
CA ASN A 39 12.22 13.78 -22.30
C ASN A 39 11.99 12.91 -21.03
N SER A 40 12.92 12.05 -20.68
CA SER A 40 12.77 11.18 -19.51
C SER A 40 13.16 11.91 -18.23
N CYS A 41 12.34 11.75 -17.17
CA CYS A 41 12.72 12.08 -15.80
C CYS A 41 13.21 10.82 -15.08
N VAL A 42 14.08 10.99 -14.09
CA VAL A 42 14.44 9.93 -13.16
C VAL A 42 13.44 9.97 -11.99
N VAL A 43 12.69 8.88 -11.81
CA VAL A 43 11.74 8.74 -10.69
C VAL A 43 12.27 7.70 -9.72
N THR A 44 12.54 8.13 -8.49
CA THR A 44 13.06 7.26 -7.44
C THR A 44 12.06 7.14 -6.30
N PRO A 45 11.52 5.95 -5.99
CA PRO A 45 10.67 5.74 -4.83
C PRO A 45 11.41 6.08 -3.52
N THR A 46 10.70 6.69 -2.57
CA THR A 46 11.21 7.05 -1.24
C THR A 46 10.25 6.55 -0.15
N GLY A 47 10.76 6.20 1.03
CA GLY A 47 9.96 5.65 2.12
C GLY A 47 9.41 4.25 1.84
N THR A 48 9.98 3.53 0.86
CA THR A 48 9.55 2.20 0.44
C THR A 48 10.63 1.16 0.70
N LEU A 49 10.21 -0.10 0.83
CA LEU A 49 11.08 -1.28 0.81
C LEU A 49 11.17 -1.79 -0.64
N ASN A 50 12.33 -2.27 -1.07
CA ASN A 50 12.52 -2.96 -2.34
C ASN A 50 11.82 -2.28 -3.54
N ASN A 51 12.16 -1.02 -3.80
CA ASN A 51 11.69 -0.28 -4.98
C ASN A 51 10.16 -0.24 -5.15
N GLY A 52 9.44 0.23 -4.14
CA GLY A 52 8.01 0.51 -4.30
C GLY A 52 7.08 -0.31 -3.41
N ILE A 53 7.58 -1.10 -2.47
CA ILE A 53 6.75 -1.79 -1.49
C ILE A 53 6.64 -0.94 -0.23
N VAL A 54 5.41 -0.57 0.15
CA VAL A 54 5.13 0.03 1.45
C VAL A 54 4.55 -1.04 2.36
N GLN A 55 5.22 -1.30 3.47
CA GLN A 55 4.76 -2.26 4.46
C GLN A 55 3.99 -1.54 5.57
N LEU A 56 2.72 -1.86 5.71
CA LEU A 56 1.90 -1.37 6.81
C LEU A 56 2.09 -2.24 8.06
N ILE A 57 1.94 -1.62 9.22
CA ILE A 57 1.97 -2.34 10.50
C ILE A 57 0.69 -3.19 10.66
N THR A 58 0.82 -4.32 11.36
CA THR A 58 -0.31 -5.20 11.63
C THR A 58 -1.40 -4.48 12.44
N VAL A 59 -2.65 -4.70 12.07
CA VAL A 59 -3.84 -4.21 12.76
C VAL A 59 -4.68 -5.40 13.24
N THR A 60 -5.28 -5.30 14.41
CA THR A 60 -6.21 -6.32 14.91
C THR A 60 -7.61 -6.11 14.33
N ILE A 61 -8.41 -7.18 14.26
CA ILE A 61 -9.82 -7.11 13.83
C ILE A 61 -10.60 -6.10 14.69
N ALA A 62 -10.34 -6.07 15.99
CA ALA A 62 -11.02 -5.17 16.92
C ALA A 62 -10.70 -3.69 16.62
N GLU A 63 -9.41 -3.37 16.41
CA GLU A 63 -8.98 -2.03 16.00
C GLU A 63 -9.60 -1.62 14.67
N ALA A 64 -9.51 -2.48 13.65
CA ALA A 64 -10.04 -2.18 12.33
C ALA A 64 -11.58 -1.98 12.33
N ASN A 65 -12.31 -2.74 13.16
CA ASN A 65 -13.77 -2.57 13.30
C ASN A 65 -14.17 -1.33 14.10
N ALA A 66 -13.30 -0.83 14.98
CA ALA A 66 -13.53 0.40 15.74
C ALA A 66 -13.38 1.67 14.88
N GLU A 67 -12.68 1.58 13.76
CA GLU A 67 -12.44 2.73 12.88
C GLU A 67 -13.70 3.11 12.09
N ALA A 68 -13.82 4.41 11.84
CA ALA A 68 -14.87 4.93 10.98
C ALA A 68 -14.64 4.52 9.52
N ALA A 69 -15.71 4.15 8.82
CA ALA A 69 -15.62 3.82 7.39
C ALA A 69 -15.07 5.01 6.58
N GLY A 70 -14.23 4.72 5.58
CA GLY A 70 -13.58 5.72 4.74
C GLY A 70 -12.37 6.42 5.37
N THR A 71 -12.13 6.26 6.67
CA THR A 71 -11.00 6.90 7.36
C THR A 71 -9.71 6.11 7.14
N LEU A 72 -8.62 6.84 6.88
CA LEU A 72 -7.28 6.28 6.76
C LEU A 72 -6.68 6.06 8.15
N PHE A 73 -6.19 4.86 8.44
CA PHE A 73 -5.58 4.54 9.74
C PHE A 73 -4.35 3.63 9.60
N LYS A 74 -3.51 3.57 10.66
CA LYS A 74 -2.22 2.86 10.67
C LYS A 74 -1.36 3.24 9.47
N THR A 75 -1.18 4.53 9.28
CA THR A 75 -0.58 5.11 8.10
C THR A 75 0.93 4.98 8.05
N GLN A 76 1.46 4.94 6.82
CA GLN A 76 2.88 4.94 6.51
C GLN A 76 3.14 5.91 5.37
N ASP A 77 4.14 6.78 5.53
CA ASP A 77 4.53 7.74 4.50
C ASP A 77 5.43 7.12 3.46
N PHE A 78 5.24 7.52 2.21
CA PHE A 78 6.07 7.19 1.07
C PHE A 78 6.03 8.32 0.04
N GLY A 79 6.80 8.18 -1.03
CA GLY A 79 6.77 9.16 -2.10
C GLY A 79 7.68 8.82 -3.26
N PHE A 80 7.86 9.81 -4.13
CA PHE A 80 8.76 9.73 -5.27
C PHE A 80 9.61 11.00 -5.33
N LYS A 81 10.90 10.82 -5.56
CA LYS A 81 11.77 11.91 -5.95
C LYS A 81 11.90 11.92 -7.46
N VAL A 82 11.51 13.02 -8.09
CA VAL A 82 11.62 13.23 -9.53
C VAL A 82 12.78 14.19 -9.80
N THR A 83 13.78 13.74 -10.55
CA THR A 83 14.98 14.51 -10.89
C THR A 83 15.34 14.31 -12.35
N ASP A 84 16.31 15.08 -12.82
CA ASP A 84 16.99 14.89 -14.10
C ASP A 84 16.01 14.74 -15.28
N CYS A 85 14.91 15.53 -15.25
CA CYS A 85 14.05 15.61 -16.40
C CYS A 85 14.84 16.19 -17.57
N ALA A 86 14.96 15.45 -18.67
CA ALA A 86 15.66 15.90 -19.85
C ALA A 86 14.97 17.14 -20.41
N GLN A 87 15.69 18.25 -20.44
CA GLN A 87 15.17 19.53 -20.86
C GLN A 87 15.80 19.95 -22.16
N GLY A 88 14.97 20.22 -23.18
CA GLY A 88 15.41 21.07 -24.27
C GLY A 88 15.56 22.51 -23.76
N SER A 89 16.66 23.18 -24.07
CA SER A 89 16.90 24.59 -23.63
C SER A 89 15.80 25.56 -24.04
N ALA A 90 14.96 25.19 -25.02
CA ALA A 90 13.84 26.02 -25.50
C ALA A 90 12.53 25.79 -24.75
N ASN A 91 12.34 24.63 -24.13
CA ASN A 91 11.09 24.25 -23.46
C ASN A 91 11.41 23.50 -22.16
N PRO A 92 11.70 24.21 -21.05
CA PRO A 92 11.97 23.57 -19.77
C PRO A 92 10.71 22.93 -19.19
N VAL A 93 10.87 21.78 -18.53
CA VAL A 93 9.80 21.17 -17.75
C VAL A 93 9.45 22.09 -16.59
N THR A 94 8.19 22.49 -16.50
CA THR A 94 7.67 23.41 -15.49
C THR A 94 6.82 22.73 -14.43
N GLY A 95 6.22 21.58 -14.75
CA GLY A 95 5.32 20.88 -13.86
C GLY A 95 5.34 19.37 -14.06
N LEU A 96 4.75 18.68 -13.11
CA LEU A 96 4.47 17.25 -13.13
C LEU A 96 2.98 17.01 -13.03
N THR A 97 2.50 16.01 -13.72
CA THR A 97 1.12 15.54 -13.63
C THR A 97 1.15 14.09 -13.17
N VAL A 98 0.41 13.77 -12.12
CA VAL A 98 0.36 12.43 -11.54
C VAL A 98 -1.04 11.88 -11.64
N ASN A 99 -1.16 10.72 -12.29
CA ASN A 99 -2.38 9.91 -12.33
C ASN A 99 -2.13 8.60 -11.61
N VAL A 100 -3.14 8.09 -10.93
CA VAL A 100 -3.03 6.83 -10.18
C VAL A 100 -4.14 5.88 -10.58
N ALA A 101 -3.76 4.64 -10.88
CA ALA A 101 -4.69 3.59 -11.23
C ALA A 101 -4.52 2.36 -10.33
N GLY A 102 -5.62 1.68 -10.03
CA GLY A 102 -5.61 0.46 -9.23
C GLY A 102 -6.98 -0.23 -9.26
N VAL A 103 -7.07 -1.41 -8.63
CA VAL A 103 -8.33 -2.14 -8.57
C VAL A 103 -9.21 -1.54 -7.49
N THR A 104 -10.40 -1.08 -7.86
CA THR A 104 -11.40 -0.53 -6.96
C THR A 104 -12.80 -1.01 -7.36
N SER A 105 -13.70 -1.25 -6.42
CA SER A 105 -15.04 -1.76 -6.69
C SER A 105 -16.15 -0.89 -6.12
N SER A 106 -16.03 -0.46 -4.87
CA SER A 106 -17.11 0.24 -4.16
C SER A 106 -16.87 1.75 -4.03
N ASP A 107 -15.65 2.14 -3.82
CA ASP A 107 -15.22 3.53 -3.68
C ASP A 107 -13.90 3.70 -4.43
N LYS A 108 -13.90 4.62 -5.40
CA LYS A 108 -12.72 4.89 -6.22
C LYS A 108 -11.49 5.35 -5.44
N THR A 109 -11.65 5.79 -4.20
CA THR A 109 -10.55 6.18 -3.30
C THR A 109 -10.03 5.07 -2.42
N ILE A 110 -10.56 3.84 -2.59
CA ILE A 110 -10.15 2.65 -1.85
C ILE A 110 -9.69 1.57 -2.82
N LEU A 111 -8.44 1.16 -2.73
CA LEU A 111 -7.93 -0.04 -3.40
C LEU A 111 -8.54 -1.28 -2.75
N ASP A 112 -9.08 -2.14 -3.56
CA ASP A 112 -9.59 -3.44 -3.10
C ASP A 112 -8.45 -4.32 -2.57
N ASN A 113 -8.78 -5.12 -1.56
CA ASN A 113 -7.86 -6.15 -1.12
C ASN A 113 -7.78 -7.29 -2.14
N THR A 114 -6.65 -7.40 -2.82
CA THR A 114 -6.38 -8.44 -3.84
C THR A 114 -5.56 -9.63 -3.32
N ALA A 115 -5.36 -9.74 -2.01
CA ALA A 115 -4.64 -10.85 -1.41
C ALA A 115 -5.46 -12.14 -1.49
N ALA A 116 -4.84 -13.26 -1.88
CA ALA A 116 -5.47 -14.57 -1.83
C ALA A 116 -5.79 -14.95 -0.36
N GLY A 117 -7.05 -15.31 -0.07
CA GLY A 117 -7.52 -15.53 1.30
C GLY A 117 -7.49 -14.26 2.15
N GLY A 118 -7.60 -13.10 1.53
CA GLY A 118 -7.48 -11.80 2.17
C GLY A 118 -8.63 -11.44 3.10
N ALA A 119 -8.35 -10.52 4.02
CA ALA A 119 -9.35 -9.90 4.88
C ALA A 119 -10.45 -9.23 4.04
N THR A 120 -11.69 -9.31 4.50
CA THR A 120 -12.84 -8.61 3.91
C THR A 120 -13.18 -7.34 4.71
N GLY A 121 -13.96 -6.43 4.13
CA GLY A 121 -14.38 -5.20 4.79
C GLY A 121 -13.29 -4.13 4.98
N ILE A 122 -12.10 -4.37 4.44
CA ILE A 122 -10.93 -3.51 4.54
C ILE A 122 -10.24 -3.39 3.18
N GLY A 123 -9.72 -2.22 2.87
CA GLY A 123 -8.91 -1.92 1.69
C GLY A 123 -7.74 -1.01 2.05
N ILE A 124 -7.10 -0.46 1.03
CA ILE A 124 -5.97 0.47 1.17
C ILE A 124 -6.37 1.82 0.60
N GLY A 125 -6.04 2.88 1.32
CA GLY A 125 -6.17 4.25 0.83
C GLY A 125 -4.81 4.92 0.68
N ILE A 126 -4.75 5.90 -0.21
CA ILE A 126 -3.59 6.79 -0.38
C ILE A 126 -4.07 8.23 -0.31
N GLN A 127 -3.29 9.08 0.33
CA GLN A 127 -3.57 10.50 0.48
C GLN A 127 -2.31 11.30 0.15
N ARG A 128 -2.44 12.34 -0.65
CA ARG A 128 -1.36 13.30 -0.92
C ARG A 128 -1.14 14.16 0.32
N LEU A 129 0.11 14.32 0.74
CA LEU A 129 0.43 15.05 1.98
C LEU A 129 0.34 16.57 1.84
N SER A 130 0.50 17.13 0.63
CA SER A 130 0.52 18.58 0.43
C SER A 130 -0.81 19.28 0.74
N ASP A 131 -1.93 18.59 0.47
CA ASP A 131 -3.28 19.12 0.58
C ASP A 131 -4.29 18.17 1.22
N SER A 132 -3.83 17.03 1.72
CA SER A 132 -4.68 15.97 2.29
C SER A 132 -5.69 15.39 1.30
N HIS A 133 -5.42 15.49 -0.01
CA HIS A 133 -6.29 14.97 -1.04
C HIS A 133 -6.25 13.44 -1.08
N ARG A 134 -7.45 12.81 -1.02
CA ARG A 134 -7.61 11.35 -1.16
C ARG A 134 -7.52 10.98 -2.64
N VAL A 135 -6.54 10.16 -2.96
CA VAL A 135 -6.26 9.74 -4.34
C VAL A 135 -7.36 8.81 -4.83
N ALA A 136 -7.89 9.08 -6.03
CA ALA A 136 -8.77 8.16 -6.74
C ALA A 136 -7.96 7.22 -7.63
N PHE A 137 -8.32 5.94 -7.64
CA PHE A 137 -7.59 4.87 -8.34
C PHE A 137 -8.22 4.45 -9.66
N ASP A 138 -9.24 5.16 -10.12
CA ASP A 138 -9.92 4.92 -11.40
C ASP A 138 -9.27 5.69 -12.57
N GLY A 139 -8.16 6.39 -12.32
CA GLY A 139 -7.47 7.22 -13.30
C GLY A 139 -8.17 8.56 -13.60
N SER A 140 -9.27 8.88 -12.92
CA SER A 140 -9.99 10.14 -13.10
C SER A 140 -9.34 11.33 -12.40
N ASP A 141 -8.46 11.06 -11.46
CA ASP A 141 -7.81 12.06 -10.63
C ASP A 141 -6.48 12.50 -11.24
N THR A 142 -6.35 13.79 -11.48
CA THR A 142 -5.13 14.38 -12.04
C THR A 142 -4.54 15.35 -11.03
N MET A 143 -3.44 14.94 -10.42
CA MET A 143 -2.71 15.76 -9.45
C MET A 143 -1.57 16.49 -10.16
N THR A 144 -1.42 17.78 -9.90
CA THR A 144 -0.34 18.61 -10.48
C THR A 144 0.62 19.07 -9.41
N GLU A 145 1.92 19.11 -9.74
CA GLU A 145 2.99 19.61 -8.90
C GLU A 145 3.97 20.44 -9.72
N SER A 146 4.54 21.47 -9.12
CA SER A 146 5.59 22.27 -9.78
C SER A 146 6.89 21.48 -9.83
N TYR A 147 7.58 21.51 -10.97
CA TYR A 147 8.89 20.89 -11.09
C TYR A 147 10.01 21.89 -10.81
N SER A 148 11.01 21.46 -10.03
CA SER A 148 12.23 22.21 -9.76
C SER A 148 13.42 21.55 -10.46
N ALA A 149 13.95 22.20 -11.49
CA ALA A 149 15.12 21.71 -12.23
C ALA A 149 16.40 21.65 -11.37
N THR A 150 16.50 22.49 -10.33
CA THR A 150 17.71 22.59 -9.50
C THR A 150 17.75 21.51 -8.41
N THR A 151 16.61 21.23 -7.77
CA THR A 151 16.55 20.32 -6.61
C THR A 151 15.77 19.05 -6.86
N GLY A 152 15.12 18.96 -8.02
CA GLY A 152 14.09 17.97 -8.27
C GLY A 152 12.81 18.29 -7.48
N THR A 153 11.81 17.45 -7.64
CA THR A 153 10.53 17.58 -6.92
C THR A 153 10.26 16.32 -6.11
N GLN A 154 9.79 16.48 -4.88
CA GLN A 154 9.34 15.39 -4.04
C GLN A 154 7.81 15.31 -4.02
N LEU A 155 7.29 14.22 -4.55
CA LEU A 155 5.89 13.83 -4.43
C LEU A 155 5.73 13.03 -3.13
N LYS A 156 4.89 13.53 -2.21
CA LYS A 156 4.75 12.94 -0.87
C LYS A 156 3.33 12.44 -0.65
N TYR A 157 3.22 11.19 -0.21
CA TYR A 157 1.97 10.51 0.07
C TYR A 157 2.02 9.80 1.41
N THR A 158 0.85 9.57 1.98
CA THR A 158 0.66 8.62 3.07
C THR A 158 -0.32 7.54 2.62
N THR A 159 -0.09 6.31 3.01
CA THR A 159 -0.98 5.18 2.75
C THR A 159 -1.35 4.50 4.05
N GLY A 160 -2.49 3.83 4.09
CA GLY A 160 -2.95 3.11 5.25
C GLY A 160 -4.16 2.25 4.95
N TYR A 161 -4.63 1.56 5.97
CA TYR A 161 -5.87 0.81 5.88
C TYR A 161 -7.07 1.74 5.83
N VAL A 162 -8.13 1.26 5.19
CA VAL A 162 -9.44 1.91 5.17
C VAL A 162 -10.53 0.86 5.35
N LYS A 163 -11.41 1.05 6.33
CA LYS A 163 -12.63 0.26 6.45
C LYS A 163 -13.58 0.65 5.32
N VAL A 164 -13.99 -0.31 4.50
CA VAL A 164 -14.73 -0.03 3.26
C VAL A 164 -16.10 0.58 3.54
N ASN A 165 -16.83 0.03 4.52
CA ASN A 165 -18.13 0.55 4.97
C ASN A 165 -18.42 0.15 6.41
N SER A 166 -19.45 0.75 7.03
CA SER A 166 -19.84 0.47 8.42
C SER A 166 -20.61 -0.85 8.58
N ALA A 167 -21.22 -1.35 7.51
CA ALA A 167 -22.08 -2.53 7.56
C ALA A 167 -21.33 -3.85 7.46
N THR A 168 -20.17 -3.84 6.79
CA THR A 168 -19.35 -5.04 6.60
C THR A 168 -18.28 -5.12 7.69
N PRO A 169 -18.30 -6.13 8.56
CA PRO A 169 -17.24 -6.31 9.54
C PRO A 169 -15.93 -6.70 8.84
N VAL A 170 -14.82 -6.22 9.40
CA VAL A 170 -13.49 -6.63 8.97
C VAL A 170 -13.21 -8.04 9.47
N THR A 171 -12.71 -8.90 8.58
CA THR A 171 -12.31 -10.28 8.91
C THR A 171 -10.80 -10.41 8.99
N GLU A 172 -10.33 -11.53 9.52
CA GLU A 172 -8.91 -11.90 9.50
C GLU A 172 -8.43 -12.21 8.08
N GLY A 173 -7.19 -11.89 7.79
CA GLY A 173 -6.52 -12.23 6.53
C GLY A 173 -5.47 -11.22 6.10
N PRO A 174 -4.63 -11.56 5.12
CA PRO A 174 -3.68 -10.62 4.53
C PRO A 174 -4.40 -9.51 3.77
N VAL A 175 -3.75 -8.34 3.69
CA VAL A 175 -4.24 -7.20 2.90
C VAL A 175 -3.16 -6.80 1.90
N LYS A 176 -3.54 -6.69 0.63
CA LYS A 176 -2.67 -6.27 -0.48
C LYS A 176 -3.45 -5.36 -1.41
N GLY A 177 -2.96 -4.14 -1.61
CA GLY A 177 -3.39 -3.25 -2.68
C GLY A 177 -2.23 -2.98 -3.65
N VAL A 178 -2.54 -2.76 -4.91
CA VAL A 178 -1.56 -2.37 -5.94
C VAL A 178 -2.07 -1.10 -6.61
N ALA A 179 -1.24 -0.04 -6.54
CA ALA A 179 -1.48 1.21 -7.25
C ALA A 179 -0.35 1.48 -8.23
N THR A 180 -0.69 1.88 -9.44
CA THR A 180 0.24 2.32 -10.47
C THR A 180 0.20 3.83 -10.55
N PHE A 181 1.33 4.47 -10.30
CA PHE A 181 1.51 5.91 -10.46
C PHE A 181 2.10 6.19 -11.86
N THR A 182 1.38 6.95 -12.66
CA THR A 182 1.89 7.49 -13.91
C THR A 182 2.25 8.95 -13.67
N ILE A 183 3.51 9.28 -13.90
CA ILE A 183 4.04 10.62 -13.66
C ILE A 183 4.47 11.19 -15.00
N ASP A 184 3.68 12.14 -15.51
CA ASP A 184 3.94 12.88 -16.74
C ASP A 184 4.51 14.26 -16.39
N TYR A 185 5.11 14.92 -17.36
CA TYR A 185 5.63 16.28 -17.18
C TYR A 185 4.92 17.27 -18.12
N THR A 186 4.88 18.52 -17.70
CA THR A 186 4.35 19.65 -18.45
C THR A 186 5.49 20.61 -18.81
N ILE A 187 5.53 21.03 -20.06
CA ILE A 187 6.49 21.98 -20.62
C ILE A 187 5.92 23.39 -20.53
#